data_763476cba4deb01b7e946c83218df937
#
_entry.id   763476cba4deb01b7e946c83218df937
#
_cell.length_a   1.000
_cell.length_b   1.000
_cell.length_c   1.000
_cell.angle_alpha   90.00
_cell.angle_beta   90.00
_cell.angle_gamma   90.00
#
_symmetry.space_group_name_H-M   'P 1'
#
loop_
_entity.id
_entity.type
_entity.pdbx_description
1 polymer ?
#
loop_
_entity_poly.entity_id
_entity_poly.type
_entity_poly.pdbx_seq_one_letter_code
_entity_poly.pdbx_strand_id
1 'polypeptide(L)'
;MKYPKLPKLANTRSSIILDYGEMIRCCLSLNHCHSFGTKHIDASFRIEGTEGCAIATLGLLMDYPRGRMDRLEIFPRSTKEWTEVTLTGGWFPDGFIGTMSNLQRFANGEDAALVSPVEDALETMRLVEACYVSDGRGGIEMEKLK
;
A
#
# COMPACT_ATOMS: atom_id res chain seq x y z
N MET A 1 20.47 -17.34 -22.33
CA MET A 1 20.27 -15.99 -21.77
C MET A 1 20.62 -16.05 -20.29
N LYS A 2 21.74 -15.45 -19.85
CA LYS A 2 22.08 -15.40 -18.43
C LYS A 2 21.30 -14.21 -17.85
N TYR A 3 20.31 -14.49 -17.00
CA TYR A 3 19.70 -13.44 -16.20
C TYR A 3 20.79 -12.78 -15.36
N PRO A 4 20.87 -11.43 -15.31
CA PRO A 4 21.74 -10.78 -14.36
C PRO A 4 21.40 -11.35 -12.97
N LYS A 5 22.42 -11.60 -12.15
CA LYS A 5 22.18 -11.95 -10.74
C LYS A 5 21.29 -10.85 -10.18
N LEU A 6 20.05 -11.20 -9.87
CA LEU A 6 19.19 -10.29 -9.13
C LEU A 6 20.00 -9.78 -7.95
N PRO A 7 20.08 -8.46 -7.73
CA PRO A 7 20.64 -7.96 -6.50
C PRO A 7 19.95 -8.75 -5.37
N LYS A 8 20.69 -9.18 -4.39
CA LYS A 8 20.12 -9.85 -3.23
C LYS A 8 18.90 -9.02 -2.86
N LEU A 9 17.74 -9.64 -2.70
CA LEU A 9 16.54 -9.00 -2.17
C LEU A 9 16.89 -8.50 -0.77
N ALA A 10 17.56 -7.35 -0.70
CA ALA A 10 18.42 -7.04 0.43
C ALA A 10 17.68 -6.27 1.50
N ASN A 11 16.63 -5.54 1.18
CA ASN A 11 15.99 -4.68 2.16
C ASN A 11 14.61 -5.21 2.53
N THR A 12 14.62 -6.30 3.31
CA THR A 12 13.41 -6.81 3.96
C THR A 12 12.96 -5.95 5.14
N ARG A 13 13.76 -4.93 5.48
CA ARG A 13 13.48 -3.93 6.52
C ARG A 13 13.80 -2.57 5.95
N SER A 14 12.85 -1.65 6.00
CA SER A 14 13.06 -0.30 5.52
C SER A 14 12.22 0.70 6.31
N SER A 15 12.77 1.90 6.45
CA SER A 15 12.06 3.08 6.93
C SER A 15 12.17 4.13 5.85
N ILE A 16 11.04 4.60 5.35
CA ILE A 16 10.96 5.49 4.21
C ILE A 16 10.15 6.72 4.63
N ILE A 17 10.65 7.90 4.30
CA ILE A 17 9.93 9.15 4.46
C ILE A 17 9.74 9.75 3.07
N LEU A 18 8.48 10.00 2.70
CA LEU A 18 8.12 10.68 1.47
C LEU A 18 7.66 12.09 1.82
N ASP A 19 8.32 13.06 1.22
CA ASP A 19 8.02 14.48 1.36
C ASP A 19 7.31 14.96 0.10
N TYR A 20 6.02 15.28 0.21
CA TYR A 20 5.21 15.81 -0.88
C TYR A 20 5.17 17.34 -0.90
N GLY A 21 6.01 17.97 -0.09
CA GLY A 21 5.99 19.42 0.09
C GLY A 21 4.93 19.88 1.09
N GLU A 22 5.02 21.16 1.45
CA GLU A 22 4.13 21.81 2.42
C GLU A 22 3.96 21.00 3.72
N MET A 23 2.75 20.54 4.00
CA MET A 23 2.43 19.79 5.22
C MET A 23 2.17 18.30 4.96
N ILE A 24 2.38 17.82 3.74
CA ILE A 24 2.07 16.42 3.38
C ILE A 24 3.32 15.57 3.55
N ARG A 25 3.24 14.57 4.39
CA ARG A 25 4.31 13.59 4.65
C ARG A 25 3.73 12.18 4.71
N CYS A 26 4.49 11.23 4.21
CA CYS A 26 4.19 9.82 4.39
C CYS A 26 5.40 9.13 5.02
N CYS A 27 5.15 8.33 6.05
CA CYS A 27 6.18 7.53 6.71
C CYS A 27 5.80 6.05 6.58
N LEU A 28 6.70 5.24 6.01
CA LEU A 28 6.52 3.80 5.91
C LEU A 28 7.56 3.10 6.78
N SER A 29 7.12 2.10 7.52
CA SER A 29 7.99 1.19 8.25
C SER A 29 7.66 -0.24 7.83
N LEU A 30 8.63 -0.90 7.23
CA LEU A 30 8.46 -2.24 6.67
C LEU A 30 9.42 -3.21 7.34
N ASN A 31 8.91 -4.37 7.76
CA ASN A 31 9.72 -5.46 8.29
C ASN A 31 9.15 -6.82 7.86
N HIS A 32 9.72 -7.41 6.83
CA HIS A 32 9.36 -8.74 6.35
C HIS A 32 10.12 -9.88 7.06
N CYS A 33 10.97 -9.55 8.04
CA CYS A 33 11.78 -10.52 8.77
C CYS A 33 11.16 -10.94 10.10
N HIS A 34 9.86 -10.75 10.29
CA HIS A 34 9.17 -11.19 11.49
C HIS A 34 9.18 -12.72 11.60
N SER A 35 9.70 -13.26 12.71
CA SER A 35 9.85 -14.70 12.93
C SER A 35 9.23 -15.20 14.26
N PHE A 36 8.39 -14.38 14.89
CA PHE A 36 7.83 -14.65 16.22
C PHE A 36 6.37 -15.13 16.16
N GLY A 37 6.03 -15.90 15.13
CA GLY A 37 4.67 -16.39 14.89
C GLY A 37 3.74 -15.33 14.32
N THR A 38 2.45 -15.65 14.20
CA THR A 38 1.49 -14.82 13.45
C THR A 38 0.68 -13.85 14.33
N LYS A 39 0.77 -13.98 15.65
CA LYS A 39 -0.10 -13.26 16.59
C LYS A 39 0.02 -11.74 16.51
N HIS A 40 1.22 -11.24 16.30
CA HIS A 40 1.54 -9.81 16.30
C HIS A 40 2.05 -9.29 14.96
N ILE A 41 1.76 -10.03 13.89
CA ILE A 41 1.97 -9.50 12.54
C ILE A 41 0.91 -8.44 12.30
N ASP A 42 1.33 -7.25 11.89
CA ASP A 42 0.48 -6.11 11.62
C ASP A 42 0.74 -5.55 10.22
N ALA A 43 -0.32 -5.14 9.55
CA ALA A 43 -0.27 -4.38 8.32
C ALA A 43 -1.38 -3.33 8.40
N SER A 44 -0.99 -2.10 8.69
CA SER A 44 -1.94 -1.02 8.90
C SER A 44 -1.54 0.23 8.12
N PHE A 45 -2.56 1.00 7.75
CA PHE A 45 -2.44 2.30 7.12
C PHE A 45 -3.18 3.31 7.98
N ARG A 46 -2.50 4.41 8.33
CA ARG A 46 -3.10 5.54 9.01
C ARG A 46 -3.01 6.76 8.12
N ILE A 47 -4.14 7.39 7.87
CA ILE A 47 -4.25 8.60 7.07
C ILE A 47 -4.88 9.67 7.95
N GLU A 48 -4.18 10.80 8.09
CA GLU A 48 -4.67 11.95 8.84
C GLU A 48 -4.79 13.14 7.89
N GLY A 49 -5.91 13.82 7.94
CA GLY A 49 -6.19 15.01 7.14
C GLY A 49 -6.91 16.07 7.95
N THR A 50 -7.22 17.19 7.30
CA THR A 50 -7.91 18.31 7.92
C THR A 50 -9.33 17.96 8.41
N GLU A 51 -9.98 17.03 7.74
CA GLU A 51 -11.37 16.65 8.00
C GLU A 51 -11.52 15.38 8.86
N GLY A 52 -10.42 14.71 9.18
CA GLY A 52 -10.48 13.52 10.02
C GLY A 52 -9.30 12.59 9.89
N CYS A 53 -9.48 11.39 10.42
CA CYS A 53 -8.48 10.32 10.39
C CYS A 53 -9.14 9.02 9.95
N ALA A 54 -8.38 8.18 9.24
CA ALA A 54 -8.78 6.81 8.94
C ALA A 54 -7.64 5.85 9.29
N ILE A 55 -8.00 4.69 9.83
CA ILE A 55 -7.08 3.59 10.12
C ILE A 55 -7.63 2.33 9.46
N ALA A 56 -6.88 1.79 8.52
CA ALA A 56 -7.17 0.49 7.92
C ALA A 56 -6.16 -0.54 8.42
N THR A 57 -6.66 -1.67 8.90
CA THR A 57 -5.83 -2.82 9.29
C THR A 57 -6.17 -3.98 8.37
N LEU A 58 -5.18 -4.49 7.67
CA LEU A 58 -5.35 -5.60 6.74
C LEU A 58 -5.34 -6.94 7.50
N GLY A 59 -6.28 -7.79 7.19
CA GLY A 59 -6.28 -9.19 7.57
C GLY A 59 -5.16 -9.92 6.84
N LEU A 60 -4.22 -10.48 7.57
CA LEU A 60 -3.05 -11.13 6.99
C LEU A 60 -3.34 -12.59 6.66
N LEU A 61 -2.89 -13.00 5.49
CA LEU A 61 -3.12 -14.35 4.93
C LEU A 61 -2.26 -15.45 5.54
N MET A 62 -1.63 -15.21 6.67
CA MET A 62 -0.71 -16.20 7.24
C MET A 62 -1.38 -17.51 7.62
N ASP A 63 -2.71 -17.54 7.70
CA ASP A 63 -3.50 -18.73 8.06
C ASP A 63 -4.79 -18.80 7.21
N TYR A 64 -4.68 -18.58 5.90
CA TYR A 64 -5.82 -18.67 4.99
C TYR A 64 -6.44 -20.07 5.01
N PRO A 65 -7.77 -20.22 5.07
CA PRO A 65 -8.80 -19.18 5.05
C PRO A 65 -9.20 -18.59 6.41
N ARG A 66 -8.47 -18.87 7.46
CA ARG A 66 -8.80 -18.51 8.86
C ARG A 66 -8.23 -17.18 9.31
N GLY A 67 -7.65 -16.39 8.38
CA GLY A 67 -7.03 -15.11 8.67
C GLY A 67 -7.96 -14.14 9.42
N ARG A 68 -7.37 -13.10 10.00
CA ARG A 68 -8.14 -12.02 10.63
C ARG A 68 -8.89 -11.24 9.55
N MET A 69 -10.08 -10.74 9.90
CA MET A 69 -10.82 -9.84 9.03
C MET A 69 -10.11 -8.50 8.90
N ASP A 70 -10.27 -7.88 7.74
CA ASP A 70 -9.88 -6.49 7.56
C ASP A 70 -10.74 -5.58 8.44
N ARG A 71 -10.17 -4.46 8.87
CA ARG A 71 -10.85 -3.49 9.70
C ARG A 71 -10.58 -2.08 9.18
N LEU A 72 -11.61 -1.26 9.12
CA LEU A 72 -11.52 0.15 8.80
C LEU A 72 -12.23 0.96 9.86
N GLU A 73 -11.51 1.89 10.47
CA GLU A 73 -12.04 2.86 11.43
C GLU A 73 -11.85 4.26 10.88
N ILE A 74 -12.86 5.08 11.03
CA ILE A 74 -12.83 6.48 10.64
C ILE A 74 -13.17 7.39 11.82
N PHE A 75 -12.54 8.55 11.87
CA PHE A 75 -12.82 9.62 12.82
C PHE A 75 -13.08 10.90 12.04
N PRO A 76 -14.33 11.21 11.66
CA PRO A 76 -14.67 12.48 11.05
C PRO A 76 -14.56 13.61 12.09
N ARG A 77 -13.95 14.73 11.71
CA ARG A 77 -13.86 15.91 12.59
C ARG A 77 -15.24 16.46 12.98
N SER A 78 -16.24 16.26 12.13
CA SER A 78 -17.61 16.71 12.34
C SER A 78 -18.30 16.00 13.50
N THR A 79 -18.11 14.68 13.62
CA THR A 79 -18.73 13.87 14.70
C THR A 79 -17.84 13.75 15.92
N LYS A 80 -16.51 13.83 15.74
CA LYS A 80 -15.49 13.62 16.78
C LYS A 80 -15.59 12.27 17.49
N GLU A 81 -16.01 11.25 16.75
CA GLU A 81 -16.15 9.89 17.25
C GLU A 81 -15.57 8.89 16.28
N TRP A 82 -14.90 7.87 16.82
CA TRP A 82 -14.45 6.73 16.01
C TRP A 82 -15.62 5.85 15.64
N THR A 83 -15.72 5.51 14.38
CA THR A 83 -16.72 4.60 13.84
C THR A 83 -16.05 3.52 13.03
N GLU A 84 -16.39 2.27 13.31
CA GLU A 84 -15.96 1.14 12.49
C GLU A 84 -16.86 1.04 11.26
N VAL A 85 -16.23 0.96 10.08
CA VAL A 85 -16.92 0.80 8.80
C VAL A 85 -17.08 -0.69 8.51
N THR A 86 -18.34 -1.12 8.31
CA THR A 86 -18.60 -2.51 7.89
C THR A 86 -18.01 -2.76 6.51
N LEU A 87 -17.09 -3.71 6.42
CA LEU A 87 -16.49 -4.16 5.17
C LEU A 87 -17.16 -5.42 4.68
N THR A 88 -17.25 -5.57 3.36
CA THR A 88 -17.73 -6.80 2.72
C THR A 88 -16.56 -7.45 1.99
N GLY A 89 -16.25 -8.71 2.34
CA GLY A 89 -15.08 -9.41 1.85
C GLY A 89 -13.79 -8.97 2.55
N GLY A 90 -12.66 -9.43 2.05
CA GLY A 90 -11.32 -9.13 2.55
C GLY A 90 -10.40 -8.64 1.45
N TRP A 91 -9.27 -8.04 1.81
CA TRP A 91 -8.30 -7.57 0.83
C TRP A 91 -7.80 -8.71 -0.06
N PHE A 92 -7.78 -9.93 0.47
CA PHE A 92 -7.45 -11.13 -0.29
C PHE A 92 -8.46 -12.26 0.04
N PRO A 93 -8.99 -12.97 -0.97
CA PRO A 93 -8.79 -12.76 -2.42
C PRO A 93 -9.75 -11.73 -3.02
N ASP A 94 -10.70 -11.19 -2.24
CA ASP A 94 -11.83 -10.42 -2.75
C ASP A 94 -11.41 -9.09 -3.40
N GLY A 95 -10.30 -8.50 -2.96
CA GLY A 95 -9.75 -7.29 -3.57
C GLY A 95 -9.42 -7.42 -5.05
N PHE A 96 -9.15 -8.65 -5.53
CA PHE A 96 -8.92 -8.89 -6.96
C PHE A 96 -10.21 -8.88 -7.79
N ILE A 97 -11.37 -9.12 -7.18
CA ILE A 97 -12.66 -9.17 -7.91
C ILE A 97 -12.93 -7.81 -8.58
N GLY A 98 -12.72 -6.72 -7.85
CA GLY A 98 -12.97 -5.37 -8.34
C GLY A 98 -12.08 -5.01 -9.53
N THR A 99 -10.78 -5.23 -9.43
CA THR A 99 -9.81 -4.90 -10.49
C THR A 99 -10.00 -5.77 -11.73
N MET A 100 -10.22 -7.06 -11.56
CA MET A 100 -10.43 -7.98 -12.69
C MET A 100 -11.77 -7.73 -13.38
N SER A 101 -12.84 -7.45 -12.63
CA SER A 101 -14.13 -7.08 -13.20
C SER A 101 -14.06 -5.74 -13.97
N ASN A 102 -13.35 -4.75 -13.44
CA ASN A 102 -13.12 -3.49 -14.16
C ASN A 102 -12.33 -3.70 -15.45
N LEU A 103 -11.30 -4.55 -15.44
CA LEU A 103 -10.54 -4.87 -16.64
C LEU A 103 -11.43 -5.50 -17.73
N GLN A 104 -12.31 -6.44 -17.34
CA GLN A 104 -13.25 -7.08 -18.26
C GLN A 104 -14.25 -6.08 -18.83
N ARG A 105 -14.87 -5.25 -17.99
CA ARG A 105 -15.82 -4.22 -18.43
C ARG A 105 -15.16 -3.16 -19.31
N PHE A 106 -13.93 -2.76 -18.97
CA PHE A 106 -13.14 -1.83 -19.79
C PHE A 106 -12.88 -2.43 -21.19
N ALA A 107 -12.47 -3.69 -21.26
CA ALA A 107 -12.26 -4.38 -22.54
C ALA A 107 -13.53 -4.50 -23.38
N ASN A 108 -14.70 -4.59 -22.74
CA ASN A 108 -16.00 -4.61 -23.41
C ASN A 108 -16.56 -3.20 -23.72
N GLY A 109 -15.87 -2.14 -23.35
CA GLY A 109 -16.34 -0.76 -23.55
C GLY A 109 -17.43 -0.30 -22.58
N GLU A 110 -17.63 -1.03 -21.48
CA GLU A 110 -18.63 -0.71 -20.44
C GLU A 110 -18.10 0.30 -19.42
N ASP A 111 -16.81 0.21 -19.07
CA ASP A 111 -16.12 1.17 -18.21
C ASP A 111 -15.26 2.11 -19.05
N ALA A 112 -15.26 3.40 -18.72
CA ALA A 112 -14.50 4.42 -19.45
C ALA A 112 -13.00 4.43 -19.10
N ALA A 113 -12.60 3.85 -17.96
CA ALA A 113 -11.22 3.86 -17.48
C ALA A 113 -10.90 2.61 -16.66
N LEU A 114 -9.60 2.28 -16.62
CA LEU A 114 -9.07 1.30 -15.69
C LEU A 114 -8.83 1.95 -14.32
N VAL A 115 -9.19 1.26 -13.24
CA VAL A 115 -8.91 1.72 -11.86
C VAL A 115 -7.44 1.57 -11.48
N SER A 116 -6.70 0.71 -12.19
CA SER A 116 -5.26 0.50 -12.00
C SER A 116 -4.57 0.34 -13.34
N PRO A 117 -4.38 1.43 -14.09
CA PRO A 117 -3.69 1.40 -15.38
C PRO A 117 -2.18 1.20 -15.20
N VAL A 118 -1.50 0.80 -16.28
CA VAL A 118 -0.05 0.58 -16.25
C VAL A 118 0.74 1.85 -15.96
N GLU A 119 0.21 3.00 -16.29
CA GLU A 119 0.80 4.31 -16.00
C GLU A 119 0.92 4.55 -14.50
N ASP A 120 -0.11 4.21 -13.73
CA ASP A 120 -0.09 4.30 -12.27
C ASP A 120 0.92 3.31 -11.65
N ALA A 121 0.97 2.09 -12.17
CA ALA A 121 1.96 1.11 -11.76
C ALA A 121 3.39 1.58 -12.06
N LEU A 122 3.62 2.29 -13.16
CA LEU A 122 4.92 2.87 -13.51
C LEU A 122 5.35 3.94 -12.49
N GLU A 123 4.44 4.82 -12.07
CA GLU A 123 4.75 5.82 -11.04
C GLU A 123 5.08 5.17 -9.69
N THR A 124 4.36 4.11 -9.33
CA THR A 124 4.69 3.32 -8.14
C THR A 124 6.10 2.71 -8.24
N MET A 125 6.48 2.17 -9.39
CA MET A 125 7.82 1.60 -9.60
C MET A 125 8.91 2.66 -9.58
N ARG A 126 8.66 3.86 -10.09
CA ARG A 126 9.57 5.01 -9.97
C ARG A 126 9.83 5.38 -8.50
N LEU A 127 8.77 5.38 -7.69
CA LEU A 127 8.91 5.62 -6.26
C LEU A 127 9.76 4.55 -5.57
N VAL A 128 9.57 3.28 -5.92
CA VAL A 128 10.38 2.17 -5.40
C VAL A 128 11.85 2.36 -5.79
N GLU A 129 12.14 2.72 -7.03
CA GLU A 129 13.51 3.01 -7.48
C GLU A 129 14.11 4.20 -6.73
N ALA A 130 13.34 5.27 -6.52
CA ALA A 130 13.77 6.41 -5.73
C ALA A 130 14.21 5.99 -4.32
N CYS A 131 13.47 5.10 -3.68
CA CYS A 131 13.82 4.58 -2.37
C CYS A 131 15.17 3.86 -2.39
N TYR A 132 15.45 3.02 -3.39
CA TYR A 132 16.74 2.35 -3.53
C TYR A 132 17.88 3.33 -3.79
N VAL A 133 17.68 4.31 -4.64
CA VAL A 133 18.70 5.34 -4.93
C VAL A 133 18.95 6.21 -3.69
N SER A 134 17.91 6.50 -2.92
CA SER A 134 18.01 7.29 -1.69
C SER A 134 18.78 6.57 -0.57
N ASP A 135 18.74 5.25 -0.50
CA ASP A 135 19.37 4.44 0.56
C ASP A 135 20.88 4.72 0.74
N GLY A 136 21.56 5.08 -0.31
CA GLY A 136 23.00 5.43 -0.26
C GLY A 136 23.31 6.94 -0.29
N ARG A 137 22.32 7.81 -0.39
CA ARG A 137 22.51 9.24 -0.72
C ARG A 137 21.84 10.24 0.21
N GLY A 138 21.05 9.76 1.18
CA GLY A 138 20.41 10.64 2.16
C GLY A 138 19.18 11.42 1.66
N GLY A 139 18.60 11.00 0.55
CA GLY A 139 17.41 11.58 -0.06
C GLY A 139 17.59 11.88 -1.55
N ILE A 140 16.49 11.87 -2.29
CA ILE A 140 16.47 12.16 -3.72
C ILE A 140 15.15 12.84 -4.12
N GLU A 141 15.23 13.79 -5.03
CA GLU A 141 14.07 14.38 -5.67
C GLU A 141 13.61 13.50 -6.83
N MET A 142 12.32 13.22 -6.91
CA MET A 142 11.75 12.30 -7.92
C MET A 142 12.03 12.75 -9.36
N GLU A 143 12.04 14.06 -9.62
CA GLU A 143 12.33 14.61 -10.94
C GLU A 143 13.76 14.34 -11.43
N LYS A 144 14.66 13.96 -10.52
CA LYS A 144 16.06 13.62 -10.85
C LYS A 144 16.27 12.14 -11.20
N LEU A 145 15.22 11.33 -11.14
CA LEU A 145 15.23 9.96 -11.65
C LEU A 145 15.01 9.98 -13.17
N LYS A 146 16.08 9.73 -13.90
CA LYS A 146 16.05 9.58 -15.37
C LYS A 146 16.05 8.14 -15.77
#